data_30bfbcfe4dfc9d2bec53e674ad417454
#
_entry.id   30bfbcfe4dfc9d2bec53e674ad417454
#
_cell.length_a   1.000
_cell.length_b   1.000
_cell.length_c   1.000
_cell.angle_alpha   90.00
_cell.angle_beta   90.00
_cell.angle_gamma   90.00
#
_symmetry.space_group_name_H-M   'P 1'
#
loop_
_entity.id
_entity.type
_entity.pdbx_description
1 polymer ?
#
loop_
_entity_poly.entity_id
_entity_poly.type
_entity_poly.pdbx_seq_one_letter_code
_entity_poly.pdbx_strand_id
1 'polypeptide(L)'
;MKNTSNKMDSMYISANSIKYPEPYKRYGASDAMFFYKNLNSLFGVEKYNRSGDQTYVDQSSNGKHSNQDSGMSTVNEGSGVVENKSLLIVYKKDEILDCLKGDEYVEGETSKTVMLLEAIYLREKELFGQIFQEVWLHLFTEQSYELRKFINMSASIKYNWLNDKADALILSACSHKDIYVNEAAIRAVESWDQTKHAAYLNNIKKFEVKWLEDYKNAVLAELE
;
A
#
# COMPACT_ATOMS: atom_id res chain seq x y z
N MET A 1 24.47 -58.64 1.04
CA MET A 1 23.41 -57.69 1.31
C MET A 1 24.05 -56.35 1.72
N LYS A 2 24.11 -55.38 0.80
CA LYS A 2 24.69 -54.04 1.05
C LYS A 2 23.54 -53.05 1.26
N ASN A 3 23.44 -52.55 2.49
CA ASN A 3 22.53 -51.46 2.83
C ASN A 3 23.08 -50.14 2.26
N THR A 4 22.43 -49.60 1.24
CA THR A 4 22.65 -48.24 0.79
C THR A 4 21.69 -47.30 1.56
N SER A 5 22.23 -46.67 2.58
CA SER A 5 21.55 -45.55 3.28
C SER A 5 21.57 -44.33 2.38
N ASN A 6 20.40 -43.98 1.83
CA ASN A 6 20.20 -42.69 1.16
C ASN A 6 20.20 -41.57 2.20
N LYS A 7 21.30 -40.86 2.26
CA LYS A 7 21.44 -39.61 3.00
C LYS A 7 20.77 -38.51 2.16
N MET A 8 19.52 -38.19 2.45
CA MET A 8 18.93 -36.94 2.01
C MET A 8 19.62 -35.80 2.77
N ASP A 9 20.52 -35.13 2.09
CA ASP A 9 21.10 -33.89 2.58
C ASP A 9 19.96 -32.85 2.67
N SER A 10 19.56 -32.55 3.89
CA SER A 10 18.69 -31.45 4.24
C SER A 10 19.44 -30.16 3.92
N MET A 11 19.07 -29.52 2.80
CA MET A 11 19.43 -28.12 2.56
C MET A 11 18.62 -27.23 3.52
N TYR A 12 19.00 -27.20 4.78
CA TYR A 12 18.66 -26.11 5.65
C TYR A 12 19.56 -24.93 5.28
N ILE A 13 19.04 -24.02 4.46
CA ILE A 13 19.64 -22.70 4.34
C ILE A 13 19.38 -22.01 5.69
N SER A 14 20.43 -21.87 6.47
CA SER A 14 20.41 -21.11 7.72
C SER A 14 19.95 -19.70 7.41
N ALA A 15 18.99 -19.16 8.16
CA ALA A 15 18.50 -17.78 8.07
C ALA A 15 19.65 -16.74 8.10
N ASN A 16 20.77 -17.07 8.75
CA ASN A 16 21.99 -16.26 8.81
C ASN A 16 22.83 -16.24 7.53
N SER A 17 22.44 -16.95 6.45
CA SER A 17 23.19 -16.96 5.17
C SER A 17 22.62 -16.01 4.14
N ILE A 18 21.44 -15.47 4.36
CA ILE A 18 20.85 -14.46 3.49
C ILE A 18 21.41 -13.12 3.96
N LYS A 19 22.58 -12.73 3.44
CA LYS A 19 23.02 -11.34 3.50
C LYS A 19 22.04 -10.54 2.67
N TYR A 20 21.03 -9.95 3.35
CA TYR A 20 20.23 -8.91 2.73
C TYR A 20 21.19 -7.84 2.19
N PRO A 21 21.04 -7.38 0.94
CA PRO A 21 21.80 -6.22 0.50
C PRO A 21 21.52 -5.08 1.48
N GLU A 22 22.59 -4.32 1.79
CA GLU A 22 22.53 -3.09 2.61
C GLU A 22 21.20 -2.36 2.37
N PRO A 23 20.55 -1.83 3.45
CA PRO A 23 19.21 -1.27 3.34
C PRO A 23 19.21 -0.29 2.18
N TYR A 24 18.34 -0.57 1.23
CA TYR A 24 18.09 0.17 0.00
C TYR A 24 18.70 1.57 0.03
N LYS A 25 19.57 1.91 -0.91
CA LYS A 25 19.85 3.30 -1.24
C LYS A 25 18.52 3.90 -1.63
N ARG A 26 17.83 4.46 -0.64
CA ARG A 26 16.53 5.10 -0.85
C ARG A 26 16.78 6.25 -1.81
N TYR A 27 16.13 6.18 -2.94
CA TYR A 27 16.01 7.34 -3.80
C TYR A 27 15.51 8.50 -2.94
N GLY A 28 16.13 9.66 -3.06
CA GLY A 28 15.70 10.84 -2.30
C GLY A 28 14.27 11.24 -2.69
N ALA A 29 13.59 12.01 -1.84
CA ALA A 29 12.25 12.53 -2.16
C ALA A 29 12.20 13.25 -3.52
N SER A 30 13.32 13.79 -4.01
CA SER A 30 13.50 14.36 -5.35
C SER A 30 13.34 13.33 -6.46
N ASP A 31 13.80 12.10 -6.25
CA ASP A 31 13.78 11.05 -7.28
C ASP A 31 12.38 10.47 -7.43
N ALA A 32 11.66 10.25 -6.31
CA ALA A 32 10.26 9.86 -6.33
C ALA A 32 9.39 10.93 -7.03
N MET A 33 9.66 12.21 -6.78
CA MET A 33 8.98 13.32 -7.45
C MET A 33 9.31 13.42 -8.94
N PHE A 34 10.56 13.16 -9.33
CA PHE A 34 10.98 13.12 -10.72
C PHE A 34 10.28 11.98 -11.47
N PHE A 35 10.23 10.79 -10.85
CA PHE A 35 9.54 9.63 -11.40
C PHE A 35 8.04 9.89 -11.59
N TYR A 36 7.38 10.47 -10.58
CA TYR A 36 5.96 10.80 -10.67
C TYR A 36 5.64 11.79 -11.80
N LYS A 37 6.48 12.79 -12.02
CA LYS A 37 6.33 13.72 -13.15
C LYS A 37 6.43 12.99 -14.49
N ASN A 38 7.35 12.03 -14.61
CA ASN A 38 7.51 11.23 -15.80
C ASN A 38 6.40 10.19 -15.99
N LEU A 39 5.86 9.63 -14.89
CA LEU A 39 4.73 8.71 -14.91
C LEU A 39 3.48 9.37 -15.51
N ASN A 40 3.17 10.60 -15.10
CA ASN A 40 2.05 11.37 -15.66
C ASN A 40 2.23 11.63 -17.17
N SER A 41 3.47 11.77 -17.64
CA SER A 41 3.78 11.91 -19.07
C SER A 41 3.65 10.58 -19.83
N LEU A 42 3.99 9.46 -19.20
CA LEU A 42 3.96 8.13 -19.81
C LEU A 42 2.56 7.55 -19.92
N PHE A 43 1.69 7.83 -18.94
CA PHE A 43 0.33 7.29 -18.88
C PHE A 43 -0.75 8.25 -19.40
N GLY A 44 -0.38 9.40 -19.98
CA GLY A 44 -1.30 10.33 -20.63
C GLY A 44 -2.38 10.92 -19.70
N VAL A 45 -2.12 10.95 -18.39
CA VAL A 45 -3.04 11.54 -17.42
C VAL A 45 -3.00 13.06 -17.62
N GLU A 46 -3.99 13.57 -18.34
CA GLU A 46 -4.20 15.01 -18.48
C GLU A 46 -4.25 15.67 -17.11
N LYS A 47 -3.50 16.77 -17.00
CA LYS A 47 -3.42 17.59 -15.79
C LYS A 47 -4.81 17.93 -15.30
N TYR A 48 -5.16 17.41 -14.14
CA TYR A 48 -6.25 17.96 -13.36
C TYR A 48 -5.80 19.36 -12.93
N ASN A 49 -6.13 20.37 -13.75
CA ASN A 49 -5.82 21.76 -13.48
C ASN A 49 -6.63 22.22 -12.26
N ARG A 50 -5.96 22.37 -11.15
CA ARG A 50 -6.43 23.08 -9.97
C ARG A 50 -6.40 24.58 -10.27
N SER A 51 -7.29 25.05 -11.13
CA SER A 51 -7.57 26.48 -11.30
C SER A 51 -9.07 26.66 -11.26
N GLY A 52 -9.60 26.64 -10.04
CA GLY A 52 -10.88 27.23 -9.72
C GLY A 52 -10.72 28.75 -9.62
N ASP A 53 -10.47 29.42 -10.74
CA ASP A 53 -10.61 30.86 -10.86
C ASP A 53 -11.46 31.10 -12.12
N GLN A 54 -12.77 30.90 -11.96
CA GLN A 54 -13.76 31.44 -12.88
C GLN A 54 -14.27 32.77 -12.33
N THR A 55 -13.57 33.82 -12.71
CA THR A 55 -14.17 35.18 -12.71
C THR A 55 -15.34 35.16 -13.68
N TYR A 56 -16.54 35.14 -13.13
CA TYR A 56 -17.77 35.45 -13.86
C TYR A 56 -17.77 36.94 -14.23
N VAL A 57 -17.61 37.19 -15.52
CA VAL A 57 -17.90 38.54 -16.09
C VAL A 57 -19.41 38.66 -16.18
N ASP A 58 -19.95 39.56 -15.33
CA ASP A 58 -21.33 40.00 -15.32
C ASP A 58 -21.61 40.82 -16.58
N GLN A 59 -22.53 40.39 -17.43
CA GLN A 59 -23.16 41.23 -18.44
C GLN A 59 -24.60 41.50 -18.03
N SER A 60 -24.77 42.72 -17.61
CA SER A 60 -25.98 43.41 -17.26
C SER A 60 -27.13 43.28 -18.28
N SER A 61 -28.33 43.01 -17.81
CA SER A 61 -29.50 43.70 -18.33
C SER A 61 -30.58 43.86 -17.26
N ASN A 62 -31.08 45.08 -17.18
CA ASN A 62 -32.09 45.66 -16.32
C ASN A 62 -33.38 44.83 -16.14
N GLY A 63 -33.89 44.82 -14.90
CA GLY A 63 -35.27 44.46 -14.61
C GLY A 63 -35.58 44.63 -13.13
N LYS A 64 -36.19 45.78 -12.76
CA LYS A 64 -36.79 46.05 -11.44
C LYS A 64 -37.89 45.03 -11.13
N HIS A 65 -37.92 44.44 -9.95
CA HIS A 65 -39.04 44.49 -9.01
C HIS A 65 -38.71 43.86 -7.66
N SER A 66 -39.15 44.56 -6.62
CA SER A 66 -39.16 44.28 -5.20
C SER A 66 -39.83 42.95 -4.83
N ASN A 67 -39.30 42.20 -3.87
CA ASN A 67 -39.90 41.97 -2.55
C ASN A 67 -39.01 41.12 -1.66
N GLN A 68 -38.98 41.49 -0.39
CA GLN A 68 -38.37 40.81 0.74
C GLN A 68 -38.87 39.36 0.88
N ASP A 69 -37.97 38.44 1.06
CA ASP A 69 -38.15 37.46 2.14
C ASP A 69 -36.79 36.90 2.59
N SER A 70 -36.58 36.92 3.89
CA SER A 70 -35.38 36.54 4.59
C SER A 70 -35.38 35.01 4.75
N GLY A 71 -34.70 34.32 3.83
CA GLY A 71 -34.35 32.89 3.94
C GLY A 71 -32.85 32.73 4.07
N MET A 72 -32.37 32.58 5.30
CA MET A 72 -30.98 32.27 5.61
C MET A 72 -30.64 30.86 5.10
N SER A 73 -30.15 30.82 3.88
CA SER A 73 -29.63 29.58 3.29
C SER A 73 -28.24 29.33 3.87
N THR A 74 -28.16 28.46 4.87
CA THR A 74 -26.89 27.86 5.32
C THR A 74 -26.35 27.02 4.19
N VAL A 75 -25.42 27.58 3.44
CA VAL A 75 -24.64 26.84 2.43
C VAL A 75 -23.82 25.80 3.17
N ASN A 76 -24.11 24.54 2.90
CA ASN A 76 -23.44 23.37 3.50
C ASN A 76 -22.06 23.21 2.85
N GLU A 77 -21.07 24.01 3.27
CA GLU A 77 -19.69 23.98 2.76
C GLU A 77 -18.96 22.65 3.03
N GLY A 78 -19.51 21.81 3.90
CA GLY A 78 -18.89 20.51 4.25
C GLY A 78 -19.05 19.42 3.19
N SER A 79 -20.04 19.47 2.34
CA SER A 79 -20.38 18.39 1.40
C SER A 79 -19.36 18.26 0.25
N GLY A 80 -18.94 19.38 -0.34
CA GLY A 80 -18.05 19.36 -1.50
C GLY A 80 -16.61 18.93 -1.17
N VAL A 81 -16.12 19.19 0.03
CA VAL A 81 -14.75 18.80 0.45
C VAL A 81 -14.66 17.28 0.69
N VAL A 82 -15.70 16.69 1.27
CA VAL A 82 -15.76 15.23 1.53
C VAL A 82 -15.86 14.47 0.21
N GLU A 83 -16.67 14.93 -0.72
CA GLU A 83 -16.86 14.32 -2.03
C GLU A 83 -15.55 14.33 -2.85
N ASN A 84 -14.83 15.45 -2.85
CA ASN A 84 -13.52 15.54 -3.53
C ASN A 84 -12.46 14.60 -2.93
N LYS A 85 -12.43 14.40 -1.61
CA LYS A 85 -11.50 13.45 -0.97
C LYS A 85 -11.83 12.02 -1.36
N SER A 86 -13.09 11.63 -1.35
CA SER A 86 -13.52 10.28 -1.74
C SER A 86 -13.20 9.97 -3.20
N LEU A 87 -13.40 10.91 -4.10
CA LEU A 87 -13.03 10.75 -5.51
C LEU A 87 -11.51 10.61 -5.70
N LEU A 88 -10.72 11.38 -4.95
CA LEU A 88 -9.26 11.28 -5.00
C LEU A 88 -8.77 9.91 -4.52
N ILE A 89 -9.36 9.36 -3.45
CA ILE A 89 -9.02 8.04 -2.94
C ILE A 89 -9.30 6.97 -3.99
N VAL A 90 -10.47 6.99 -4.63
CA VAL A 90 -10.85 6.04 -5.69
C VAL A 90 -9.86 6.15 -6.86
N TYR A 91 -9.59 7.37 -7.32
CA TYR A 91 -8.66 7.59 -8.43
C TYR A 91 -7.25 7.05 -8.12
N LYS A 92 -6.72 7.34 -6.92
CA LYS A 92 -5.39 6.86 -6.52
C LYS A 92 -5.34 5.35 -6.30
N LYS A 93 -6.41 4.75 -5.78
CA LYS A 93 -6.54 3.30 -5.71
C LYS A 93 -6.43 2.68 -7.11
N ASP A 94 -7.19 3.17 -8.07
CA ASP A 94 -7.21 2.62 -9.43
C ASP A 94 -5.85 2.81 -10.12
N GLU A 95 -5.19 3.95 -9.93
CA GLU A 95 -3.82 4.21 -10.41
C GLU A 95 -2.81 3.19 -9.86
N ILE A 96 -2.89 2.86 -8.57
CA ILE A 96 -2.02 1.85 -7.95
C ILE A 96 -2.33 0.45 -8.50
N LEU A 97 -3.61 0.08 -8.63
CA LEU A 97 -4.02 -1.22 -9.15
C LEU A 97 -3.55 -1.43 -10.59
N ASP A 98 -3.64 -0.41 -11.44
CA ASP A 98 -3.17 -0.49 -12.83
C ASP A 98 -1.64 -0.57 -12.91
N CYS A 99 -0.93 0.19 -12.08
CA CYS A 99 0.53 0.07 -11.97
C CYS A 99 0.94 -1.34 -11.52
N LEU A 100 0.28 -1.87 -10.50
CA LEU A 100 0.55 -3.20 -9.94
C LEU A 100 0.37 -4.32 -10.96
N LYS A 101 -0.67 -4.27 -11.81
CA LYS A 101 -0.91 -5.28 -12.86
C LYS A 101 0.26 -5.39 -13.84
N GLY A 102 0.84 -4.26 -14.21
CA GLY A 102 1.95 -4.19 -15.16
C GLY A 102 3.34 -4.32 -14.54
N ASP A 103 3.44 -4.51 -13.23
CA ASP A 103 4.68 -4.53 -12.48
C ASP A 103 4.96 -5.94 -11.95
N GLU A 104 6.23 -6.29 -11.76
CA GLU A 104 6.64 -7.56 -11.16
C GLU A 104 7.43 -7.29 -9.88
N TYR A 105 7.19 -8.13 -8.88
CA TYR A 105 8.00 -8.10 -7.67
C TYR A 105 9.27 -8.90 -7.87
N VAL A 106 10.41 -8.22 -7.81
CA VAL A 106 11.74 -8.83 -7.78
C VAL A 106 12.41 -8.42 -6.48
N GLU A 107 12.81 -9.40 -5.68
CA GLU A 107 13.46 -9.14 -4.40
C GLU A 107 14.77 -8.37 -4.62
N GLY A 108 14.94 -7.28 -3.87
CA GLY A 108 16.10 -6.40 -4.01
C GLY A 108 15.97 -5.30 -5.07
N GLU A 109 14.91 -5.29 -5.87
CA GLU A 109 14.65 -4.25 -6.85
C GLU A 109 13.51 -3.32 -6.42
N THR A 110 13.64 -2.03 -6.73
CA THR A 110 12.55 -1.06 -6.48
C THR A 110 11.58 -1.08 -7.65
N SER A 111 10.37 -1.55 -7.40
CA SER A 111 9.32 -1.63 -8.41
C SER A 111 8.68 -0.27 -8.68
N LYS A 112 8.01 -0.13 -9.84
CA LYS A 112 7.25 1.07 -10.19
C LYS A 112 6.12 1.35 -9.19
N THR A 113 5.48 0.29 -8.71
CA THR A 113 4.41 0.38 -7.70
C THR A 113 4.94 0.95 -6.38
N VAL A 114 6.12 0.55 -5.91
CA VAL A 114 6.77 1.13 -4.71
C VAL A 114 7.03 2.61 -4.92
N MET A 115 7.62 2.99 -6.06
CA MET A 115 7.88 4.40 -6.38
C MET A 115 6.60 5.24 -6.45
N LEU A 116 5.51 4.67 -6.99
CA LEU A 116 4.21 5.32 -7.02
C LEU A 116 3.64 5.52 -5.62
N LEU A 117 3.70 4.50 -4.76
CA LEU A 117 3.25 4.59 -3.37
C LEU A 117 4.03 5.66 -2.60
N GLU A 118 5.35 5.74 -2.76
CA GLU A 118 6.17 6.80 -2.17
C GLU A 118 5.77 8.19 -2.66
N ALA A 119 5.54 8.33 -3.97
CA ALA A 119 5.11 9.60 -4.57
C ALA A 119 3.73 10.04 -4.07
N ILE A 120 2.79 9.10 -3.91
CA ILE A 120 1.46 9.38 -3.35
C ILE A 120 1.60 9.82 -1.88
N TYR A 121 2.41 9.12 -1.07
CA TYR A 121 2.64 9.53 0.33
C TYR A 121 3.16 10.96 0.43
N LEU A 122 4.11 11.35 -0.42
CA LEU A 122 4.68 12.70 -0.39
C LEU A 122 3.67 13.81 -0.73
N ARG A 123 2.65 13.50 -1.52
CA ARG A 123 1.63 14.46 -1.97
C ARG A 123 0.36 14.46 -1.13
N GLU A 124 -0.09 13.27 -0.76
CA GLU A 124 -1.39 13.03 -0.14
C GLU A 124 -1.22 12.33 1.22
N LYS A 125 -0.28 12.82 2.02
CA LYS A 125 0.14 12.20 3.29
C LYS A 125 -1.03 11.83 4.21
N GLU A 126 -2.01 12.73 4.32
CA GLU A 126 -3.18 12.52 5.19
C GLU A 126 -4.14 11.44 4.67
N LEU A 127 -4.18 11.22 3.35
CA LEU A 127 -5.06 10.25 2.72
C LEU A 127 -4.34 8.93 2.40
N PHE A 128 -3.02 8.91 2.47
CA PHE A 128 -2.22 7.77 2.03
C PHE A 128 -2.62 6.45 2.72
N GLY A 129 -2.79 6.47 4.03
CA GLY A 129 -3.21 5.27 4.78
C GLY A 129 -4.57 4.75 4.32
N GLN A 130 -5.51 5.65 4.00
CA GLN A 130 -6.83 5.27 3.50
C GLN A 130 -6.73 4.73 2.06
N ILE A 131 -5.98 5.39 1.18
CA ILE A 131 -5.73 4.92 -0.20
C ILE A 131 -5.10 3.52 -0.17
N PHE A 132 -4.07 3.32 0.66
CA PHE A 132 -3.41 2.04 0.85
C PHE A 132 -4.39 0.94 1.30
N GLN A 133 -5.25 1.26 2.27
CA GLN A 133 -6.25 0.34 2.78
C GLN A 133 -7.26 -0.06 1.70
N GLU A 134 -7.74 0.87 0.90
CA GLU A 134 -8.68 0.60 -0.19
C GLU A 134 -8.07 -0.31 -1.27
N VAL A 135 -6.77 -0.18 -1.55
CA VAL A 135 -6.08 -1.08 -2.50
C VAL A 135 -6.08 -2.52 -2.00
N TRP A 136 -5.56 -2.78 -0.80
CA TRP A 136 -5.45 -4.17 -0.33
C TRP A 136 -6.81 -4.79 -0.01
N LEU A 137 -7.80 -4.03 0.44
CA LEU A 137 -9.17 -4.53 0.60
C LEU A 137 -9.77 -4.97 -0.74
N HIS A 138 -9.55 -4.21 -1.81
CA HIS A 138 -9.98 -4.59 -3.15
C HIS A 138 -9.34 -5.90 -3.62
N LEU A 139 -8.04 -6.08 -3.34
CA LEU A 139 -7.29 -7.27 -3.75
C LEU A 139 -7.63 -8.52 -2.90
N PHE A 140 -8.07 -8.34 -1.67
CA PHE A 140 -8.19 -9.40 -0.66
C PHE A 140 -9.19 -10.49 -1.04
N THR A 141 -10.28 -10.13 -1.70
CA THR A 141 -11.39 -11.06 -1.96
C THR A 141 -11.17 -11.96 -3.18
N GLU A 142 -10.52 -11.48 -4.23
CA GLU A 142 -10.55 -12.15 -5.54
C GLU A 142 -9.17 -12.31 -6.19
N GLN A 143 -8.14 -11.61 -5.73
CA GLN A 143 -6.87 -11.49 -6.44
C GLN A 143 -5.67 -11.87 -5.56
N SER A 144 -5.62 -13.11 -5.07
CA SER A 144 -4.54 -13.57 -4.15
C SER A 144 -3.13 -13.31 -4.67
N TYR A 145 -2.89 -13.50 -5.98
CA TYR A 145 -1.58 -13.25 -6.57
C TYR A 145 -1.20 -11.77 -6.52
N GLU A 146 -2.11 -10.87 -6.91
CA GLU A 146 -1.87 -9.43 -6.85
C GLU A 146 -1.78 -8.92 -5.42
N LEU A 147 -2.58 -9.49 -4.50
CA LEU A 147 -2.48 -9.20 -3.07
C LEU A 147 -1.11 -9.56 -2.51
N ARG A 148 -0.62 -10.77 -2.78
CA ARG A 148 0.71 -11.22 -2.39
C ARG A 148 1.79 -10.27 -2.92
N LYS A 149 1.71 -9.91 -4.20
CA LYS A 149 2.64 -8.99 -4.85
C LYS A 149 2.62 -7.61 -4.19
N PHE A 150 1.41 -7.08 -3.93
CA PHE A 150 1.22 -5.80 -3.25
C PHE A 150 1.81 -5.80 -1.83
N ILE A 151 1.59 -6.85 -1.04
CA ILE A 151 2.14 -6.98 0.31
C ILE A 151 3.67 -6.97 0.28
N ASN A 152 4.29 -7.76 -0.60
CA ASN A 152 5.74 -7.82 -0.74
C ASN A 152 6.34 -6.45 -1.13
N MET A 153 5.71 -5.74 -2.07
CA MET A 153 6.12 -4.39 -2.45
C MET A 153 5.93 -3.39 -1.30
N SER A 154 4.83 -3.52 -0.56
CA SER A 154 4.53 -2.67 0.60
C SER A 154 5.52 -2.82 1.74
N ALA A 155 6.12 -4.00 1.89
CA ALA A 155 7.16 -4.25 2.88
C ALA A 155 8.39 -3.34 2.71
N SER A 156 8.61 -2.80 1.51
CA SER A 156 9.67 -1.83 1.22
C SER A 156 9.34 -0.40 1.67
N ILE A 157 8.08 -0.10 2.01
CA ILE A 157 7.66 1.22 2.48
C ILE A 157 7.90 1.32 3.99
N LYS A 158 8.19 2.52 4.47
CA LYS A 158 8.39 2.75 5.90
C LYS A 158 7.11 2.44 6.68
N TYR A 159 7.24 1.59 7.70
CA TYR A 159 6.13 1.25 8.58
C TYR A 159 5.37 2.49 9.11
N ASN A 160 6.08 3.53 9.55
CA ASN A 160 5.47 4.74 10.12
C ASN A 160 4.63 5.58 9.13
N TRP A 161 4.60 5.25 7.86
CA TRP A 161 3.68 5.84 6.90
C TRP A 161 2.31 5.18 6.91
N LEU A 162 2.25 3.94 7.37
CA LEU A 162 1.06 3.08 7.36
C LEU A 162 0.48 2.86 8.76
N ASN A 163 1.34 2.65 9.78
CA ASN A 163 0.97 2.39 11.17
C ASN A 163 -0.13 1.31 11.30
N ASP A 164 -1.30 1.69 11.82
CA ASP A 164 -2.46 0.81 12.02
C ASP A 164 -2.97 0.15 10.72
N LYS A 165 -2.74 0.75 9.56
CA LYS A 165 -3.11 0.16 8.26
C LYS A 165 -2.20 -1.00 7.88
N ALA A 166 -0.91 -0.93 8.22
CA ALA A 166 0.00 -2.06 8.10
C ALA A 166 -0.38 -3.19 9.06
N ASP A 167 -0.73 -2.86 10.31
CA ASP A 167 -1.17 -3.83 11.29
C ASP A 167 -2.42 -4.59 10.85
N ALA A 168 -3.41 -3.86 10.34
CA ALA A 168 -4.64 -4.44 9.81
C ALA A 168 -4.37 -5.36 8.60
N LEU A 169 -3.48 -4.94 7.70
CA LEU A 169 -3.04 -5.76 6.56
C LEU A 169 -2.40 -7.06 7.02
N ILE A 170 -1.43 -7.01 7.97
CA ILE A 170 -0.75 -8.20 8.50
C ILE A 170 -1.77 -9.19 9.08
N LEU A 171 -2.62 -8.74 9.99
CA LEU A 171 -3.60 -9.61 10.65
C LEU A 171 -4.58 -10.24 9.65
N SER A 172 -5.02 -9.47 8.66
CA SER A 172 -5.90 -9.95 7.61
C SER A 172 -5.20 -10.95 6.70
N ALA A 173 -3.98 -10.63 6.25
CA ALA A 173 -3.20 -11.46 5.34
C ALA A 173 -2.74 -12.77 6.00
N CYS A 174 -2.42 -12.77 7.29
CA CYS A 174 -2.13 -14.00 8.05
C CYS A 174 -3.36 -14.92 8.18
N SER A 175 -4.57 -14.40 8.02
CA SER A 175 -5.83 -15.17 8.06
C SER A 175 -6.33 -15.55 6.65
N HIS A 176 -5.62 -15.18 5.59
CA HIS A 176 -6.01 -15.46 4.21
C HIS A 176 -5.91 -16.96 3.89
N LYS A 177 -6.77 -17.46 2.97
CA LYS A 177 -6.80 -18.86 2.55
C LYS A 177 -5.56 -19.30 1.75
N ASP A 178 -4.89 -18.36 1.09
CA ASP A 178 -3.70 -18.62 0.27
C ASP A 178 -2.44 -18.51 1.12
N ILE A 179 -1.69 -19.61 1.20
CA ILE A 179 -0.47 -19.72 2.01
C ILE A 179 0.64 -18.73 1.59
N TYR A 180 0.69 -18.36 0.32
CA TYR A 180 1.68 -17.40 -0.17
C TYR A 180 1.32 -15.95 0.20
N VAL A 181 0.04 -15.66 0.44
CA VAL A 181 -0.39 -14.40 1.05
C VAL A 181 0.02 -14.36 2.52
N ASN A 182 -0.14 -15.49 3.23
CA ASN A 182 0.34 -15.60 4.62
C ASN A 182 1.85 -15.41 4.70
N GLU A 183 2.62 -16.04 3.81
CA GLU A 183 4.08 -15.87 3.70
C GLU A 183 4.46 -14.40 3.50
N ALA A 184 3.81 -13.72 2.55
CA ALA A 184 4.07 -12.31 2.29
C ALA A 184 3.80 -11.42 3.51
N ALA A 185 2.77 -11.76 4.31
CA ALA A 185 2.50 -11.06 5.56
C ALA A 185 3.62 -11.25 6.58
N ILE A 186 4.17 -12.46 6.74
CA ILE A 186 5.30 -12.71 7.64
C ILE A 186 6.55 -11.97 7.16
N ARG A 187 6.82 -11.95 5.84
CA ARG A 187 7.92 -11.16 5.26
C ARG A 187 7.77 -9.66 5.52
N ALA A 188 6.54 -9.13 5.46
CA ALA A 188 6.29 -7.73 5.78
C ALA A 188 6.55 -7.44 7.26
N VAL A 189 6.18 -8.35 8.17
CA VAL A 189 6.51 -8.26 9.59
C VAL A 189 8.02 -8.21 9.82
N GLU A 190 8.76 -9.14 9.22
CA GLU A 190 10.23 -9.21 9.27
C GLU A 190 10.86 -7.91 8.76
N SER A 191 10.42 -7.43 7.58
CA SER A 191 10.96 -6.21 6.96
C SER A 191 10.66 -4.94 7.76
N TRP A 192 9.50 -4.85 8.38
CA TRP A 192 9.12 -3.68 9.18
C TRP A 192 9.71 -3.67 10.59
N ASP A 193 10.13 -4.82 11.10
CA ASP A 193 10.84 -4.98 12.37
C ASP A 193 10.21 -4.19 13.54
N GLN A 194 8.92 -4.44 13.77
CA GLN A 194 8.19 -3.78 14.85
C GLN A 194 7.95 -4.76 16.00
N THR A 195 8.56 -4.51 17.18
CA THR A 195 8.43 -5.36 18.38
C THR A 195 6.98 -5.72 18.72
N LYS A 196 6.03 -4.79 18.50
CA LYS A 196 4.60 -5.05 18.74
C LYS A 196 4.00 -6.15 17.86
N HIS A 197 4.61 -6.44 16.70
CA HIS A 197 4.15 -7.50 15.81
C HIS A 197 4.36 -8.90 16.43
N ALA A 198 5.27 -9.05 17.40
CA ALA A 198 5.41 -10.30 18.15
C ALA A 198 4.09 -10.71 18.80
N ALA A 199 3.37 -9.76 19.42
CA ALA A 199 2.06 -10.04 20.00
C ALA A 199 1.03 -10.48 18.94
N TYR A 200 1.08 -9.96 17.73
CA TYR A 200 0.19 -10.37 16.64
C TYR A 200 0.51 -11.80 16.18
N LEU A 201 1.78 -12.11 15.94
CA LEU A 201 2.21 -13.44 15.51
C LEU A 201 1.92 -14.53 16.54
N ASN A 202 2.00 -14.20 17.84
CA ASN A 202 1.66 -15.11 18.91
C ASN A 202 0.15 -15.41 18.98
N ASN A 203 -0.71 -14.48 18.55
CA ASN A 203 -2.17 -14.61 18.65
C ASN A 203 -2.84 -15.13 17.38
N ILE A 204 -2.15 -15.19 16.23
CA ILE A 204 -2.73 -15.77 15.03
C ILE A 204 -2.78 -17.31 15.13
N LYS A 205 -3.74 -17.90 14.40
CA LYS A 205 -3.86 -19.36 14.30
C LYS A 205 -2.58 -19.97 13.75
N LYS A 206 -2.17 -21.10 14.31
CA LYS A 206 -1.03 -21.87 13.79
C LYS A 206 -1.26 -22.25 12.33
N PHE A 207 -0.25 -22.06 11.51
CA PHE A 207 -0.29 -22.50 10.12
C PHE A 207 -0.18 -24.02 10.03
N GLU A 208 -0.98 -24.63 9.15
CA GLU A 208 -0.97 -26.08 8.91
C GLU A 208 0.29 -26.52 8.16
N VAL A 209 0.86 -25.61 7.37
CA VAL A 209 2.06 -25.86 6.55
C VAL A 209 3.29 -25.62 7.40
N LYS A 210 4.05 -26.70 7.64
CA LYS A 210 5.18 -26.71 8.57
C LYS A 210 6.23 -25.63 8.27
N TRP A 211 6.65 -25.47 7.02
CA TRP A 211 7.69 -24.50 6.68
C TRP A 211 7.25 -23.05 6.98
N LEU A 212 5.97 -22.74 6.78
CA LEU A 212 5.43 -21.41 7.05
C LEU A 212 5.34 -21.14 8.57
N GLU A 213 4.93 -22.15 9.33
CA GLU A 213 4.93 -22.06 10.80
C GLU A 213 6.34 -21.92 11.36
N ASP A 214 7.30 -22.67 10.82
CA ASP A 214 8.71 -22.56 11.21
C ASP A 214 9.26 -21.16 10.88
N TYR A 215 8.91 -20.60 9.71
CA TYR A 215 9.27 -19.24 9.32
C TYR A 215 8.66 -18.18 10.26
N LYS A 216 7.37 -18.29 10.55
CA LYS A 216 6.72 -17.40 11.54
C LYS A 216 7.46 -17.42 12.89
N ASN A 217 7.80 -18.63 13.38
CA ASN A 217 8.49 -18.76 14.65
C ASN A 217 9.92 -18.18 14.62
N ALA A 218 10.61 -18.27 13.49
CA ALA A 218 11.92 -17.64 13.31
C ALA A 218 11.82 -16.11 13.40
N VAL A 219 10.87 -15.50 12.66
CA VAL A 219 10.62 -14.05 12.69
C VAL A 219 10.19 -13.60 14.10
N LEU A 220 9.34 -14.39 14.77
CA LEU A 220 8.93 -14.09 16.14
C LEU A 220 10.14 -14.04 17.10
N ALA A 221 11.08 -14.98 17.00
CA ALA A 221 12.27 -15.02 17.83
C ALA A 221 13.24 -13.83 17.57
N GLU A 222 13.18 -13.22 16.39
CA GLU A 222 13.97 -12.02 16.06
C GLU A 222 13.34 -10.73 16.64
N LEU A 223 12.02 -10.73 16.85
CA LEU A 223 11.28 -9.57 17.38
C LEU A 223 11.28 -9.47 18.91
N GLU A 224 11.57 -10.58 19.62
CA GLU A 224 11.63 -10.69 21.10
C GLU A 224 13.01 -10.37 21.64
#